data_db8a0230df0c8e7a25846714d4017d4b
#
_entry.id   db8a0230df0c8e7a25846714d4017d4b
#
_cell.length_a   1.000
_cell.length_b   1.000
_cell.length_c   1.000
_cell.angle_alpha   90.00
_cell.angle_beta   90.00
_cell.angle_gamma   90.00
#
_symmetry.space_group_name_H-M   'P 1'
#
loop_
_entity.id
_entity.type
_entity.pdbx_description
1 polymer ?
#
loop_
_entity_poly.entity_id
_entity_poly.type
_entity_poly.pdbx_seq_one_letter_code
_entity_poly.pdbx_strand_id
1 'polypeptide(L)'
;MKVLSFGEILLRLASPGYTKLFQKDSLDATFCGGEANVAVSLAILGQESSFITKVPNNDIGRAAINSMRYFGVNTSKVIYGGGRLGTYYLEKGASQRPSKVIYDRTYSSIALAEPEEFDWDVILDGVEWFHWTGINPALSKNVADICRQACVIAKKKGITVSCDLNYRGNLWSSAEAQETMTKLMPYVDVCVANEEDAEKVLGIKAAGTDIENGKLDRNGYKDVALQICGKYGCKYVAITLRQSYSASRNGWSGMLYDATKGETCFSKTYDIQVVDRVGGGDSFTAGLIYALSNGLENEYAINFA
;
A
#
# COMPACT_ATOMS: atom_id res chain seq x y z
N MET A 1 2.94 -12.36 -15.43
CA MET A 1 1.67 -12.32 -14.65
C MET A 1 1.09 -10.91 -14.76
N LYS A 2 -0.22 -10.78 -14.94
CA LYS A 2 -0.92 -9.49 -15.04
C LYS A 2 -1.40 -9.03 -13.68
N VAL A 3 -0.85 -7.91 -13.20
CA VAL A 3 -1.18 -7.33 -11.89
C VAL A 3 -2.07 -6.11 -12.08
N LEU A 4 -3.17 -6.05 -11.34
CA LEU A 4 -4.05 -4.88 -11.25
C LEU A 4 -3.98 -4.30 -9.84
N SER A 5 -3.64 -3.02 -9.71
CA SER A 5 -3.73 -2.28 -8.46
C SER A 5 -4.95 -1.34 -8.49
N PHE A 6 -5.69 -1.29 -7.38
CA PHE A 6 -6.84 -0.41 -7.19
C PHE A 6 -6.59 0.56 -6.04
N GLY A 7 -6.74 1.86 -6.29
CA GLY A 7 -6.60 2.83 -5.22
C GLY A 7 -6.62 4.29 -5.66
N GLU A 8 -6.14 5.17 -4.79
CA GLU A 8 -6.12 6.61 -5.04
C GLU A 8 -4.77 7.07 -5.60
N ILE A 9 -4.80 7.89 -6.64
CA ILE A 9 -3.68 8.71 -7.08
C ILE A 9 -3.87 10.14 -6.60
N LEU A 10 -2.82 10.72 -6.01
CA LEU A 10 -2.82 12.04 -5.38
C LEU A 10 -1.85 12.98 -6.07
N LEU A 11 -2.16 14.27 -6.07
CA LEU A 11 -1.18 15.31 -6.35
C LEU A 11 -0.34 15.56 -5.09
N ARG A 12 0.96 15.30 -5.18
CA ARG A 12 1.93 15.59 -4.14
C ARG A 12 2.56 16.96 -4.40
N LEU A 13 2.48 17.84 -3.42
CA LEU A 13 3.14 19.15 -3.41
C LEU A 13 4.20 19.16 -2.31
N ALA A 14 5.47 19.08 -2.68
CA ALA A 14 6.58 19.00 -1.73
C ALA A 14 7.36 20.31 -1.66
N SER A 15 7.84 20.66 -0.46
CA SER A 15 8.80 21.77 -0.34
C SER A 15 10.12 21.41 -1.03
N PRO A 16 10.75 22.33 -1.77
CA PRO A 16 12.04 22.09 -2.42
C PRO A 16 13.15 21.79 -1.40
N GLY A 17 13.94 20.75 -1.67
CA GLY A 17 15.03 20.31 -0.78
C GLY A 17 14.52 19.97 0.61
N TYR A 18 15.11 20.59 1.64
CA TYR A 18 14.73 20.43 3.06
C TYR A 18 14.13 21.70 3.68
N THR A 19 13.58 22.60 2.86
CA THR A 19 12.89 23.81 3.34
C THR A 19 11.54 23.44 3.97
N LYS A 20 11.03 24.32 4.84
CA LYS A 20 9.67 24.20 5.36
C LYS A 20 8.66 24.55 4.27
N LEU A 21 7.42 24.06 4.43
CA LEU A 21 6.32 24.44 3.55
C LEU A 21 6.18 25.98 3.52
N PHE A 22 6.09 26.53 2.30
CA PHE A 22 5.97 27.98 2.04
C PHE A 22 7.16 28.83 2.54
N GLN A 23 8.29 28.22 2.84
CA GLN A 23 9.54 28.97 3.06
C GLN A 23 10.15 29.49 1.74
N LYS A 24 9.73 28.89 0.60
CA LYS A 24 9.99 29.34 -0.78
C LYS A 24 8.67 29.49 -1.51
N ASP A 25 8.67 30.29 -2.57
CA ASP A 25 7.48 30.59 -3.38
C ASP A 25 7.12 29.49 -4.39
N SER A 26 7.76 28.32 -4.30
CA SER A 26 7.53 27.17 -5.18
C SER A 26 7.33 25.88 -4.41
N LEU A 27 6.58 24.95 -5.01
CA LEU A 27 6.44 23.56 -4.54
C LEU A 27 6.72 22.63 -5.72
N ASP A 28 7.43 21.54 -5.45
CA ASP A 28 7.64 20.46 -6.42
C ASP A 28 6.36 19.64 -6.53
N ALA A 29 5.77 19.59 -7.73
CA ALA A 29 4.54 18.85 -8.00
C ALA A 29 4.84 17.48 -8.64
N THR A 30 4.32 16.43 -8.05
CA THR A 30 4.39 15.06 -8.57
C THR A 30 3.09 14.31 -8.29
N PHE A 31 2.86 13.18 -8.98
CA PHE A 31 1.72 12.32 -8.70
C PHE A 31 2.19 11.02 -8.04
N CYS A 32 1.46 10.56 -7.03
CA CYS A 32 1.76 9.31 -6.32
C CYS A 32 0.52 8.85 -5.53
N GLY A 33 0.60 7.65 -4.97
CA GLY A 33 -0.44 7.01 -4.18
C GLY A 33 0.04 5.61 -3.84
N GLY A 34 -0.40 5.00 -2.75
CA GLY A 34 0.11 3.69 -2.33
C GLY A 34 0.07 2.68 -3.47
N GLU A 35 -1.12 2.43 -3.99
CA GLU A 35 -1.33 1.45 -5.05
C GLU A 35 -0.82 1.93 -6.43
N ALA A 36 -0.83 3.24 -6.66
CA ALA A 36 -0.24 3.84 -7.86
C ALA A 36 1.28 3.64 -7.87
N ASN A 37 1.95 3.82 -6.71
CA ASN A 37 3.38 3.56 -6.55
C ASN A 37 3.71 2.08 -6.79
N VAL A 38 2.89 1.17 -6.25
CA VAL A 38 3.02 -0.29 -6.49
C VAL A 38 2.90 -0.59 -7.99
N ALA A 39 1.88 -0.04 -8.66
CA ALA A 39 1.66 -0.28 -10.08
C ALA A 39 2.84 0.24 -10.93
N VAL A 40 3.36 1.43 -10.63
CA VAL A 40 4.53 2.00 -11.32
C VAL A 40 5.78 1.16 -11.07
N SER A 41 6.05 0.77 -9.83
CA SER A 41 7.20 -0.07 -9.49
C SER A 41 7.18 -1.41 -10.21
N LEU A 42 6.01 -2.06 -10.28
CA LEU A 42 5.83 -3.32 -11.01
C LEU A 42 6.07 -3.14 -12.52
N ALA A 43 5.58 -2.05 -13.11
CA ALA A 43 5.83 -1.76 -14.53
C ALA A 43 7.34 -1.54 -14.81
N ILE A 44 8.05 -0.82 -13.93
CA ILE A 44 9.52 -0.62 -14.03
C ILE A 44 10.26 -1.95 -13.91
N LEU A 45 9.78 -2.87 -13.07
CA LEU A 45 10.34 -4.24 -12.94
C LEU A 45 10.00 -5.14 -14.14
N GLY A 46 9.26 -4.64 -15.14
CA GLY A 46 8.91 -5.40 -16.35
C GLY A 46 7.66 -6.27 -16.22
N GLN A 47 6.88 -6.10 -15.15
CA GLN A 47 5.61 -6.80 -14.96
C GLN A 47 4.48 -6.13 -15.78
N GLU A 48 3.56 -6.91 -16.34
CA GLU A 48 2.32 -6.35 -16.91
C GLU A 48 1.49 -5.72 -15.78
N SER A 49 1.57 -4.40 -15.64
CA SER A 49 0.94 -3.66 -14.56
C SER A 49 -0.21 -2.79 -15.07
N SER A 50 -1.33 -2.86 -14.35
CA SER A 50 -2.52 -2.05 -14.60
C SER A 50 -2.93 -1.30 -13.34
N PHE A 51 -3.58 -0.16 -13.51
CA PHE A 51 -4.12 0.63 -12.40
C PHE A 51 -5.55 1.05 -12.69
N ILE A 52 -6.42 0.88 -11.70
CA ILE A 52 -7.82 1.31 -11.72
C ILE A 52 -8.09 2.29 -10.59
N THR A 53 -8.76 3.38 -10.91
CA THR A 53 -9.14 4.46 -10.00
C THR A 53 -10.24 5.30 -10.63
N LYS A 54 -10.75 6.29 -9.87
CA LYS A 54 -11.57 7.37 -10.41
C LYS A 54 -10.87 8.71 -10.20
N VAL A 55 -10.72 9.49 -11.29
CA VAL A 55 -10.07 10.81 -11.29
C VAL A 55 -10.99 11.87 -11.90
N PRO A 56 -10.83 13.18 -11.57
CA PRO A 56 -11.65 14.22 -12.16
C PRO A 56 -11.43 14.30 -13.69
N ASN A 57 -12.52 14.60 -14.41
CA ASN A 57 -12.46 14.78 -15.86
C ASN A 57 -11.97 16.20 -16.23
N ASN A 58 -10.72 16.48 -15.89
CA ASN A 58 -10.05 17.76 -16.18
C ASN A 58 -8.56 17.51 -16.46
N ASP A 59 -7.79 18.59 -16.71
CA ASP A 59 -6.38 18.50 -17.06
C ASP A 59 -5.51 17.91 -15.93
N ILE A 60 -5.86 18.14 -14.67
CA ILE A 60 -5.13 17.57 -13.52
C ILE A 60 -5.33 16.06 -13.45
N GLY A 61 -6.57 15.58 -13.61
CA GLY A 61 -6.86 14.15 -13.65
C GLY A 61 -6.17 13.46 -14.84
N ARG A 62 -6.18 14.11 -16.02
CA ARG A 62 -5.46 13.60 -17.20
C ARG A 62 -3.94 13.57 -16.98
N ALA A 63 -3.37 14.61 -16.36
CA ALA A 63 -1.94 14.65 -16.04
C ALA A 63 -1.55 13.53 -15.05
N ALA A 64 -2.37 13.29 -14.03
CA ALA A 64 -2.16 12.20 -13.07
C ALA A 64 -2.09 10.83 -13.79
N ILE A 65 -3.04 10.55 -14.69
CA ILE A 65 -3.05 9.28 -15.42
C ILE A 65 -1.92 9.20 -16.45
N ASN A 66 -1.56 10.31 -17.10
CA ASN A 66 -0.43 10.32 -18.01
C ASN A 66 0.91 10.07 -17.30
N SER A 67 1.05 10.51 -16.03
CA SER A 67 2.25 10.20 -15.25
C SER A 67 2.44 8.69 -15.04
N MET A 68 1.36 7.93 -14.89
CA MET A 68 1.42 6.47 -14.79
C MET A 68 1.74 5.81 -16.13
N ARG A 69 1.12 6.29 -17.22
CA ARG A 69 1.38 5.82 -18.59
C ARG A 69 2.84 6.01 -18.98
N TYR A 70 3.47 7.08 -18.53
CA TYR A 70 4.89 7.34 -18.76
C TYR A 70 5.78 6.17 -18.31
N PHE A 71 5.40 5.48 -17.23
CA PHE A 71 6.10 4.30 -16.71
C PHE A 71 5.59 2.97 -17.27
N GLY A 72 4.66 3.00 -18.24
CA GLY A 72 4.14 1.80 -18.87
C GLY A 72 2.96 1.13 -18.17
N VAL A 73 2.36 1.78 -17.17
CA VAL A 73 1.16 1.25 -16.50
C VAL A 73 -0.05 1.34 -17.44
N ASN A 74 -0.79 0.24 -17.58
CA ASN A 74 -2.05 0.23 -18.31
C ASN A 74 -3.15 0.90 -17.49
N THR A 75 -3.72 1.97 -18.01
CA THR A 75 -4.77 2.79 -17.39
C THR A 75 -6.05 2.84 -18.21
N SER A 76 -6.26 1.87 -19.09
CA SER A 76 -7.38 1.86 -20.04
C SER A 76 -8.76 1.80 -19.38
N LYS A 77 -8.83 1.28 -18.16
CA LYS A 77 -10.07 1.10 -17.40
C LYS A 77 -10.31 2.19 -16.34
N VAL A 78 -9.46 3.24 -16.28
CA VAL A 78 -9.63 4.37 -15.34
C VAL A 78 -10.93 5.11 -15.60
N ILE A 79 -11.66 5.42 -14.53
CA ILE A 79 -12.93 6.12 -14.57
C ILE A 79 -12.68 7.62 -14.44
N TYR A 80 -13.32 8.41 -15.29
CA TYR A 80 -13.25 9.87 -15.26
C TYR A 80 -14.58 10.45 -14.78
N GLY A 81 -14.51 11.24 -13.69
CA GLY A 81 -15.69 11.86 -13.08
C GLY A 81 -15.37 12.45 -11.71
N GLY A 82 -16.36 13.08 -11.08
CA GLY A 82 -16.18 13.77 -9.82
C GLY A 82 -15.50 15.14 -9.97
N GLY A 83 -15.24 15.80 -8.83
CA GLY A 83 -14.87 17.21 -8.80
C GLY A 83 -13.39 17.49 -8.68
N ARG A 84 -12.60 16.65 -7.99
CA ARG A 84 -11.21 16.98 -7.65
C ARG A 84 -10.31 15.75 -7.55
N LEU A 85 -9.03 15.97 -7.77
CA LEU A 85 -7.98 15.04 -7.36
C LEU A 85 -7.63 15.31 -5.88
N GLY A 86 -7.42 14.27 -5.09
CA GLY A 86 -6.87 14.41 -3.75
C GLY A 86 -5.44 14.98 -3.80
N THR A 87 -5.07 15.77 -2.81
CA THR A 87 -3.77 16.42 -2.73
C THR A 87 -3.13 16.18 -1.37
N TYR A 88 -1.82 16.17 -1.30
CA TYR A 88 -1.13 16.31 -0.02
C TYR A 88 0.11 17.18 -0.14
N TYR A 89 0.45 17.83 0.97
CA TYR A 89 1.63 18.66 1.11
C TYR A 89 2.69 17.90 1.92
N LEU A 90 3.92 17.91 1.43
CA LEU A 90 5.05 17.25 2.08
C LEU A 90 6.15 18.24 2.44
N GLU A 91 6.51 18.24 3.71
CA GLU A 91 7.77 18.80 4.20
C GLU A 91 8.73 17.64 4.50
N LYS A 92 9.84 17.58 3.77
CA LYS A 92 10.84 16.52 3.96
C LYS A 92 11.56 16.67 5.29
N GLY A 93 11.70 15.57 5.99
CA GLY A 93 12.50 15.52 7.22
C GLY A 93 14.00 15.65 6.96
N ALA A 94 14.73 16.14 7.94
CA ALA A 94 16.18 16.26 7.89
C ALA A 94 16.77 16.07 9.28
N SER A 95 17.70 15.12 9.42
CA SER A 95 18.37 14.81 10.69
C SER A 95 17.38 14.55 11.84
N GLN A 96 17.25 15.48 12.78
CA GLN A 96 16.34 15.38 13.93
C GLN A 96 14.91 15.85 13.63
N ARG A 97 14.72 16.59 12.54
CA ARG A 97 13.39 17.08 12.18
C ARG A 97 12.62 16.02 11.39
N PRO A 98 11.48 15.53 11.90
CA PRO A 98 10.66 14.56 11.19
C PRO A 98 10.03 15.17 9.93
N SER A 99 9.67 14.32 8.97
CA SER A 99 8.83 14.72 7.84
C SER A 99 7.42 15.07 8.31
N LYS A 100 6.79 16.03 7.63
CA LYS A 100 5.41 16.43 7.89
C LYS A 100 4.58 16.25 6.64
N VAL A 101 3.43 15.57 6.76
CA VAL A 101 2.46 15.39 5.68
C VAL A 101 1.15 16.02 6.10
N ILE A 102 0.56 16.83 5.21
CA ILE A 102 -0.76 17.43 5.38
C ILE A 102 -1.62 16.97 4.22
N TYR A 103 -2.68 16.19 4.51
CA TYR A 103 -3.59 15.70 3.48
C TYR A 103 -4.75 16.67 3.26
N ASP A 104 -5.06 16.89 1.99
CA ASP A 104 -6.27 17.53 1.49
C ASP A 104 -6.88 16.59 0.43
N ARG A 105 -7.56 15.53 0.89
CA ARG A 105 -8.07 14.45 0.03
C ARG A 105 -9.56 14.15 0.22
N THR A 106 -10.21 14.81 1.16
CA THR A 106 -11.64 14.66 1.39
C THR A 106 -12.42 15.03 0.13
N TYR A 107 -13.44 14.25 -0.20
CA TYR A 107 -14.26 14.43 -1.40
C TYR A 107 -13.47 14.37 -2.71
N SER A 108 -12.35 13.66 -2.75
CA SER A 108 -11.69 13.34 -4.01
C SER A 108 -12.59 12.46 -4.89
N SER A 109 -12.33 12.46 -6.20
CA SER A 109 -13.16 11.70 -7.15
C SER A 109 -13.32 10.24 -6.76
N ILE A 110 -12.25 9.58 -6.29
CA ILE A 110 -12.31 8.19 -5.82
C ILE A 110 -13.05 8.07 -4.48
N ALA A 111 -12.91 9.02 -3.55
CA ALA A 111 -13.63 8.98 -2.27
C ALA A 111 -15.16 9.10 -2.45
N LEU A 112 -15.60 9.72 -3.55
CA LEU A 112 -17.00 9.88 -3.95
C LEU A 112 -17.42 8.86 -5.04
N ALA A 113 -16.65 7.81 -5.26
CA ALA A 113 -16.99 6.79 -6.24
C ALA A 113 -18.17 5.94 -5.76
N GLU A 114 -19.00 5.52 -6.71
CA GLU A 114 -20.13 4.63 -6.46
C GLU A 114 -19.79 3.20 -6.93
N PRO A 115 -20.27 2.15 -6.22
CA PRO A 115 -19.97 0.76 -6.57
C PRO A 115 -20.38 0.38 -8.00
N GLU A 116 -21.46 0.96 -8.51
CA GLU A 116 -22.02 0.70 -9.84
C GLU A 116 -21.12 1.21 -10.98
N GLU A 117 -20.15 2.08 -10.68
CA GLU A 117 -19.19 2.60 -11.66
C GLU A 117 -18.12 1.56 -12.01
N PHE A 118 -17.97 0.47 -11.20
CA PHE A 118 -16.93 -0.54 -11.36
C PHE A 118 -17.52 -1.88 -11.77
N ASP A 119 -17.46 -2.20 -13.07
CA ASP A 119 -17.76 -3.55 -13.54
C ASP A 119 -16.55 -4.46 -13.30
N TRP A 120 -16.50 -5.08 -12.11
CA TRP A 120 -15.37 -5.90 -11.70
C TRP A 120 -15.22 -7.19 -12.53
N ASP A 121 -16.26 -7.70 -13.15
CA ASP A 121 -16.15 -8.84 -14.05
C ASP A 121 -15.34 -8.49 -15.31
N VAL A 122 -15.56 -7.28 -15.86
CA VAL A 122 -14.80 -6.74 -16.99
C VAL A 122 -13.43 -6.22 -16.54
N ILE A 123 -13.35 -5.54 -15.38
CA ILE A 123 -12.10 -4.96 -14.87
C ILE A 123 -11.06 -6.06 -14.55
N LEU A 124 -11.49 -7.17 -13.96
CA LEU A 124 -10.63 -8.28 -13.57
C LEU A 124 -10.45 -9.35 -14.66
N ASP A 125 -10.94 -9.10 -15.89
CA ASP A 125 -10.74 -10.03 -16.98
C ASP A 125 -9.26 -10.14 -17.39
N GLY A 126 -8.74 -11.37 -17.38
CA GLY A 126 -7.34 -11.68 -17.66
C GLY A 126 -6.33 -11.21 -16.61
N VAL A 127 -6.79 -10.70 -15.46
CA VAL A 127 -5.94 -10.37 -14.30
C VAL A 127 -5.61 -11.64 -13.53
N GLU A 128 -4.37 -11.76 -13.05
CA GLU A 128 -3.89 -12.91 -12.27
C GLU A 128 -3.57 -12.52 -10.82
N TRP A 129 -3.33 -11.23 -10.56
CA TRP A 129 -3.06 -10.68 -9.23
C TRP A 129 -3.76 -9.34 -9.06
N PHE A 130 -4.51 -9.21 -7.97
CA PHE A 130 -5.21 -7.98 -7.57
C PHE A 130 -4.61 -7.42 -6.28
N HIS A 131 -4.20 -6.15 -6.30
CA HIS A 131 -3.61 -5.46 -5.15
C HIS A 131 -4.42 -4.22 -4.74
N TRP A 132 -4.60 -4.05 -3.43
CA TRP A 132 -5.23 -2.89 -2.81
C TRP A 132 -4.63 -2.63 -1.41
N THR A 133 -4.96 -1.50 -0.78
CA THR A 133 -4.52 -1.19 0.59
C THR A 133 -5.68 -0.85 1.50
N GLY A 134 -5.45 -0.93 2.82
CA GLY A 134 -6.41 -0.50 3.83
C GLY A 134 -6.73 1.01 3.80
N ILE A 135 -6.02 1.80 2.98
CA ILE A 135 -6.38 3.20 2.73
C ILE A 135 -7.71 3.29 1.98
N ASN A 136 -7.95 2.40 1.02
CA ASN A 136 -9.13 2.48 0.15
C ASN A 136 -10.44 2.39 0.94
N PRO A 137 -10.69 1.35 1.75
CA PRO A 137 -11.92 1.27 2.52
C PRO A 137 -12.06 2.38 3.58
N ALA A 138 -10.97 3.06 3.95
CA ALA A 138 -10.98 4.20 4.85
C ALA A 138 -11.43 5.52 4.18
N LEU A 139 -11.47 5.59 2.84
CA LEU A 139 -11.89 6.80 2.12
C LEU A 139 -13.38 7.06 2.24
N SER A 140 -14.22 6.03 2.14
CA SER A 140 -15.66 6.09 2.34
C SER A 140 -16.28 4.70 2.43
N LYS A 141 -17.55 4.62 2.87
CA LYS A 141 -18.32 3.36 2.90
C LYS A 141 -18.50 2.77 1.51
N ASN A 142 -18.71 3.60 0.49
CA ASN A 142 -18.82 3.15 -0.89
C ASN A 142 -17.53 2.53 -1.38
N VAL A 143 -16.37 3.15 -1.09
CA VAL A 143 -15.06 2.58 -1.48
C VAL A 143 -14.77 1.28 -0.73
N ALA A 144 -15.21 1.15 0.52
CA ALA A 144 -15.13 -0.13 1.25
C ALA A 144 -15.98 -1.22 0.57
N ASP A 145 -17.16 -0.88 0.05
CA ASP A 145 -18.01 -1.82 -0.70
C ASP A 145 -17.41 -2.14 -2.07
N ILE A 146 -16.84 -1.16 -2.77
CA ILE A 146 -16.08 -1.35 -4.01
C ILE A 146 -14.93 -2.37 -3.79
N CYS A 147 -14.14 -2.21 -2.72
CA CYS A 147 -13.08 -3.17 -2.36
C CYS A 147 -13.65 -4.57 -2.11
N ARG A 148 -14.77 -4.67 -1.40
CA ARG A 148 -15.41 -5.94 -1.10
C ARG A 148 -15.88 -6.65 -2.38
N GLN A 149 -16.55 -5.92 -3.29
CA GLN A 149 -16.99 -6.46 -4.58
C GLN A 149 -15.80 -6.95 -5.40
N ALA A 150 -14.74 -6.16 -5.52
CA ALA A 150 -13.51 -6.55 -6.20
C ALA A 150 -12.92 -7.85 -5.64
N CYS A 151 -12.77 -7.93 -4.32
CA CYS A 151 -12.22 -9.10 -3.65
C CYS A 151 -13.09 -10.35 -3.86
N VAL A 152 -14.41 -10.24 -3.77
CA VAL A 152 -15.35 -11.35 -4.01
C VAL A 152 -15.21 -11.89 -5.42
N ILE A 153 -15.17 -11.00 -6.43
CA ILE A 153 -15.05 -11.39 -7.83
C ILE A 153 -13.66 -11.94 -8.13
N ALA A 154 -12.59 -11.34 -7.58
CA ALA A 154 -11.23 -11.85 -7.70
C ALA A 154 -11.12 -13.28 -7.18
N LYS A 155 -11.66 -13.57 -6.01
CA LYS A 155 -11.67 -14.95 -5.47
C LYS A 155 -12.47 -15.93 -6.32
N LYS A 156 -13.63 -15.53 -6.86
CA LYS A 156 -14.42 -16.37 -7.78
C LYS A 156 -13.64 -16.72 -9.05
N LYS A 157 -12.83 -15.79 -9.54
CA LYS A 157 -11.97 -15.96 -10.73
C LYS A 157 -10.64 -16.67 -10.45
N GLY A 158 -10.34 -17.01 -9.18
CA GLY A 158 -9.06 -17.64 -8.77
C GLY A 158 -7.87 -16.69 -8.81
N ILE A 159 -8.12 -15.39 -8.80
CA ILE A 159 -7.09 -14.33 -8.80
C ILE A 159 -6.46 -14.25 -7.40
N THR A 160 -5.14 -14.17 -7.33
CA THR A 160 -4.42 -13.90 -6.06
C THR A 160 -4.70 -12.48 -5.59
N VAL A 161 -5.10 -12.31 -4.33
CA VAL A 161 -5.40 -11.02 -3.74
C VAL A 161 -4.35 -10.65 -2.72
N SER A 162 -3.73 -9.48 -2.86
CA SER A 162 -2.84 -8.90 -1.85
C SER A 162 -3.39 -7.61 -1.26
N CYS A 163 -3.14 -7.40 0.02
CA CYS A 163 -3.49 -6.19 0.75
C CYS A 163 -2.33 -5.72 1.62
N ASP A 164 -1.95 -4.45 1.49
CA ASP A 164 -1.16 -3.76 2.51
C ASP A 164 -2.13 -3.11 3.50
N LEU A 165 -2.05 -3.45 4.78
CA LEU A 165 -2.96 -2.95 5.83
C LEU A 165 -2.91 -1.44 5.98
N ASN A 166 -1.75 -0.86 5.86
CA ASN A 166 -1.46 0.55 5.62
C ASN A 166 -2.34 1.53 6.44
N TYR A 167 -2.41 1.33 7.76
CA TYR A 167 -3.26 2.11 8.65
C TYR A 167 -3.02 3.61 8.56
N ARG A 168 -4.10 4.37 8.55
CA ARG A 168 -4.07 5.83 8.55
C ARG A 168 -5.04 6.39 9.59
N GLY A 169 -4.53 6.66 10.78
CA GLY A 169 -5.33 7.17 11.90
C GLY A 169 -6.01 8.52 11.67
N ASN A 170 -5.63 9.25 10.62
CA ASN A 170 -6.31 10.48 10.18
C ASN A 170 -7.51 10.24 9.26
N LEU A 171 -7.74 9.01 8.81
CA LEU A 171 -8.90 8.64 7.98
C LEU A 171 -9.98 7.93 8.80
N TRP A 172 -9.59 7.04 9.69
CA TRP A 172 -10.50 6.27 10.52
C TRP A 172 -9.87 5.87 11.86
N SER A 173 -10.71 5.56 12.83
CA SER A 173 -10.29 5.01 14.11
C SER A 173 -9.87 3.53 13.97
N SER A 174 -9.12 3.03 14.96
CA SER A 174 -8.77 1.60 15.02
C SER A 174 -10.00 0.69 15.09
N ALA A 175 -11.06 1.11 15.77
CA ALA A 175 -12.31 0.34 15.84
C ALA A 175 -13.00 0.22 14.47
N GLU A 176 -13.10 1.32 13.72
CA GLU A 176 -13.65 1.31 12.36
C GLU A 176 -12.79 0.48 11.40
N ALA A 177 -11.47 0.59 11.53
CA ALA A 177 -10.53 -0.22 10.75
C ALA A 177 -10.73 -1.73 11.03
N GLN A 178 -10.79 -2.12 12.30
CA GLN A 178 -10.99 -3.52 12.68
C GLN A 178 -12.34 -4.06 12.21
N GLU A 179 -13.42 -3.30 12.36
CA GLU A 179 -14.74 -3.71 11.90
C GLU A 179 -14.76 -3.95 10.37
N THR A 180 -14.19 -3.02 9.61
CA THR A 180 -14.20 -3.09 8.15
C THR A 180 -13.24 -4.14 7.62
N MET A 181 -12.00 -4.15 8.09
CA MET A 181 -10.98 -5.04 7.57
C MET A 181 -11.19 -6.50 7.96
N THR A 182 -11.79 -6.79 9.12
CA THR A 182 -12.19 -8.15 9.48
C THR A 182 -13.13 -8.79 8.44
N LYS A 183 -13.96 -7.98 7.75
CA LYS A 183 -14.87 -8.44 6.69
C LYS A 183 -14.16 -8.63 5.33
N LEU A 184 -13.03 -7.94 5.11
CA LEU A 184 -12.27 -7.97 3.84
C LEU A 184 -11.12 -8.98 3.85
N MET A 185 -10.47 -9.15 4.98
CA MET A 185 -9.30 -10.03 5.12
C MET A 185 -9.51 -11.50 4.72
N PRO A 186 -10.71 -12.12 4.89
CA PRO A 186 -10.94 -13.49 4.40
C PRO A 186 -10.75 -13.68 2.88
N TYR A 187 -10.68 -12.61 2.12
CA TYR A 187 -10.42 -12.64 0.68
C TYR A 187 -8.94 -12.44 0.33
N VAL A 188 -8.07 -12.15 1.31
CA VAL A 188 -6.66 -11.80 1.08
C VAL A 188 -5.78 -13.05 1.15
N ASP A 189 -5.01 -13.29 0.10
CA ASP A 189 -4.00 -14.36 0.05
C ASP A 189 -2.64 -13.90 0.59
N VAL A 190 -2.27 -12.63 0.34
CA VAL A 190 -0.99 -12.03 0.74
C VAL A 190 -1.24 -10.76 1.53
N CYS A 191 -0.93 -10.80 2.83
CA CYS A 191 -1.07 -9.65 3.72
C CYS A 191 0.30 -9.00 3.93
N VAL A 192 0.38 -7.69 3.68
CA VAL A 192 1.54 -6.85 4.03
C VAL A 192 1.16 -5.96 5.20
N ALA A 193 2.04 -5.82 6.18
CA ALA A 193 1.81 -5.04 7.39
C ALA A 193 3.11 -4.47 7.94
N ASN A 194 2.99 -3.55 8.87
CA ASN A 194 4.02 -3.25 9.86
C ASN A 194 3.49 -3.60 11.27
N GLU A 195 4.28 -3.33 12.28
CA GLU A 195 3.92 -3.68 13.66
C GLU A 195 2.64 -2.99 14.13
N GLU A 196 2.49 -1.71 13.79
CA GLU A 196 1.34 -0.89 14.19
C GLU A 196 0.07 -1.32 13.45
N ASP A 197 0.20 -1.66 12.17
CA ASP A 197 -0.94 -2.03 11.34
C ASP A 197 -1.64 -3.30 11.86
N ALA A 198 -0.89 -4.34 12.23
CA ALA A 198 -1.47 -5.57 12.75
C ALA A 198 -2.31 -5.34 14.01
N GLU A 199 -1.84 -4.48 14.91
CA GLU A 199 -2.58 -4.13 16.12
C GLU A 199 -3.79 -3.23 15.81
N LYS A 200 -3.56 -2.14 15.08
CA LYS A 200 -4.61 -1.12 14.85
C LYS A 200 -5.72 -1.62 13.95
N VAL A 201 -5.36 -2.39 12.91
CA VAL A 201 -6.29 -2.81 11.85
C VAL A 201 -6.95 -4.16 12.15
N LEU A 202 -6.23 -5.09 12.79
CA LEU A 202 -6.71 -6.46 13.02
C LEU A 202 -6.89 -6.82 14.49
N GLY A 203 -6.45 -5.96 15.41
CA GLY A 203 -6.46 -6.20 16.85
C GLY A 203 -5.48 -7.29 17.29
N ILE A 204 -4.48 -7.62 16.45
CA ILE A 204 -3.49 -8.67 16.70
C ILE A 204 -2.19 -8.03 17.20
N LYS A 205 -1.82 -8.35 18.44
CA LYS A 205 -0.61 -7.83 19.10
C LYS A 205 0.49 -8.88 19.12
N ALA A 206 1.71 -8.44 18.90
CA ALA A 206 2.89 -9.25 19.19
C ALA A 206 3.05 -9.43 20.71
N ALA A 207 3.14 -10.66 21.17
CA ALA A 207 3.42 -10.93 22.58
C ALA A 207 4.88 -10.56 22.90
N GLY A 208 5.10 -9.69 23.89
CA GLY A 208 6.45 -9.38 24.42
C GLY A 208 7.26 -8.36 23.61
N THR A 209 6.71 -7.70 22.60
CA THR A 209 7.40 -6.61 21.89
C THR A 209 7.21 -5.28 22.63
N ASP A 210 8.33 -4.66 22.99
CA ASP A 210 8.36 -3.26 23.43
C ASP A 210 8.74 -2.38 22.25
N ILE A 211 7.72 -1.98 21.48
CA ILE A 211 7.87 -1.18 20.26
C ILE A 211 8.50 0.18 20.58
N GLU A 212 8.24 0.74 21.76
CA GLU A 212 8.77 2.03 22.19
C GLU A 212 10.29 2.00 22.43
N ASN A 213 10.84 0.85 22.77
CA ASN A 213 12.28 0.66 23.02
C ASN A 213 13.05 -0.01 21.88
N GLY A 214 12.43 -0.21 20.70
CA GLY A 214 13.11 -0.70 19.50
C GLY A 214 13.63 -2.14 19.58
N LYS A 215 13.12 -2.95 20.52
CA LYS A 215 13.42 -4.39 20.58
C LYS A 215 12.54 -5.14 19.61
N LEU A 216 13.12 -5.47 18.46
CA LEU A 216 12.54 -6.36 17.47
C LEU A 216 12.62 -7.82 17.99
N ASP A 217 11.52 -8.32 18.56
CA ASP A 217 11.42 -9.74 18.87
C ASP A 217 10.94 -10.51 17.63
N ARG A 218 11.86 -11.22 16.97
CA ARG A 218 11.57 -12.04 15.80
C ARG A 218 10.46 -13.09 16.05
N ASN A 219 10.36 -13.60 17.26
CA ASN A 219 9.31 -14.58 17.62
C ASN A 219 7.94 -13.89 17.70
N GLY A 220 7.87 -12.69 18.26
CA GLY A 220 6.63 -11.92 18.32
C GLY A 220 6.05 -11.63 16.92
N TYR A 221 6.89 -11.28 15.93
CA TYR A 221 6.43 -11.08 14.57
C TYR A 221 5.96 -12.36 13.90
N LYS A 222 6.64 -13.49 14.14
CA LYS A 222 6.19 -14.79 13.68
C LYS A 222 4.81 -15.14 14.26
N ASP A 223 4.59 -14.88 15.54
CA ASP A 223 3.30 -15.15 16.19
C ASP A 223 2.18 -14.28 15.60
N VAL A 224 2.44 -13.00 15.30
CA VAL A 224 1.49 -12.13 14.60
C VAL A 224 1.12 -12.71 13.23
N ALA A 225 2.11 -13.13 12.44
CA ALA A 225 1.88 -13.72 11.13
C ALA A 225 1.05 -15.02 11.21
N LEU A 226 1.37 -15.91 12.18
CA LEU A 226 0.61 -17.11 12.45
C LEU A 226 -0.86 -16.81 12.81
N GLN A 227 -1.10 -15.80 13.66
CA GLN A 227 -2.45 -15.40 14.04
C GLN A 227 -3.23 -14.84 12.83
N ILE A 228 -2.60 -14.01 11.98
CA ILE A 228 -3.22 -13.48 10.75
C ILE A 228 -3.60 -14.63 9.82
N CYS A 229 -2.67 -15.57 9.54
CA CYS A 229 -2.94 -16.72 8.69
C CYS A 229 -4.04 -17.61 9.29
N GLY A 230 -3.97 -17.92 10.58
CA GLY A 230 -4.96 -18.78 11.26
C GLY A 230 -6.36 -18.17 11.29
N LYS A 231 -6.46 -16.86 11.43
CA LYS A 231 -7.75 -16.15 11.53
C LYS A 231 -8.39 -15.89 10.18
N TYR A 232 -7.59 -15.56 9.15
CA TYR A 232 -8.10 -15.07 7.86
C TYR A 232 -7.79 -15.96 6.67
N GLY A 233 -6.92 -16.97 6.83
CA GLY A 233 -6.56 -17.90 5.76
C GLY A 233 -5.56 -17.36 4.75
N CYS A 234 -4.80 -16.30 5.10
CA CYS A 234 -3.73 -15.79 4.24
C CYS A 234 -2.68 -16.88 3.99
N LYS A 235 -2.20 -16.97 2.74
CA LYS A 235 -1.10 -17.87 2.34
C LYS A 235 0.26 -17.30 2.73
N TYR A 236 0.39 -15.97 2.64
CA TYR A 236 1.61 -15.24 2.97
C TYR A 236 1.29 -14.04 3.85
N VAL A 237 2.15 -13.81 4.83
CA VAL A 237 2.15 -12.57 5.63
C VAL A 237 3.56 -12.00 5.62
N ALA A 238 3.71 -10.77 5.16
CA ALA A 238 4.97 -10.04 5.17
C ALA A 238 4.89 -8.86 6.14
N ILE A 239 5.91 -8.69 6.97
CA ILE A 239 5.98 -7.61 7.94
C ILE A 239 7.26 -6.82 7.70
N THR A 240 7.13 -5.49 7.46
CA THR A 240 8.28 -4.60 7.39
C THR A 240 8.79 -4.27 8.79
N LEU A 241 10.09 -4.36 8.97
CA LEU A 241 10.78 -4.17 10.24
C LEU A 241 11.71 -2.96 10.12
N ARG A 242 11.34 -1.85 10.76
CA ARG A 242 12.10 -0.60 10.64
C ARG A 242 12.72 -0.19 11.97
N GLN A 243 14.01 0.11 11.93
CA GLN A 243 14.73 0.76 13.01
C GLN A 243 14.99 2.23 12.64
N SER A 244 14.36 3.17 13.34
CA SER A 244 14.52 4.60 13.06
C SER A 244 15.63 5.19 13.90
N TYR A 245 16.78 5.52 13.29
CA TYR A 245 17.90 6.20 13.97
C TYR A 245 17.75 7.73 13.89
N SER A 246 17.27 8.21 12.73
CA SER A 246 16.95 9.64 12.51
C SER A 246 15.94 9.75 11.36
N ALA A 247 15.52 10.97 11.02
CA ALA A 247 14.70 11.21 9.83
C ALA A 247 15.41 10.80 8.52
N SER A 248 16.75 10.78 8.52
CA SER A 248 17.58 10.51 7.33
C SER A 248 18.27 9.15 7.36
N ARG A 249 18.30 8.42 8.47
CA ARG A 249 18.97 7.12 8.58
C ARG A 249 18.10 6.09 9.25
N ASN A 250 17.89 4.96 8.61
CA ASN A 250 17.08 3.86 9.13
C ASN A 250 17.75 2.51 8.87
N GLY A 251 17.52 1.55 9.79
CA GLY A 251 17.67 0.14 9.49
C GLY A 251 16.37 -0.36 8.88
N TRP A 252 16.45 -1.08 7.77
CA TRP A 252 15.31 -1.65 7.06
C TRP A 252 15.49 -3.14 6.86
N SER A 253 14.49 -3.92 7.22
CA SER A 253 14.43 -5.36 6.98
C SER A 253 12.98 -5.81 6.86
N GLY A 254 12.76 -7.06 6.49
CA GLY A 254 11.43 -7.64 6.37
C GLY A 254 11.40 -9.08 6.89
N MET A 255 10.21 -9.53 7.23
CA MET A 255 9.88 -10.92 7.51
C MET A 255 8.81 -11.39 6.53
N LEU A 256 8.94 -12.61 6.02
CA LEU A 256 7.92 -13.31 5.25
C LEU A 256 7.57 -14.64 5.95
N TYR A 257 6.30 -14.83 6.24
CA TYR A 257 5.75 -16.11 6.66
C TYR A 257 4.97 -16.74 5.51
N ASP A 258 5.33 -17.96 5.13
CA ASP A 258 4.65 -18.79 4.13
C ASP A 258 3.86 -19.89 4.87
N ALA A 259 2.54 -19.71 4.96
CA ALA A 259 1.65 -20.66 5.62
C ALA A 259 1.53 -21.98 4.83
N THR A 260 1.83 -22.00 3.54
CA THR A 260 1.75 -23.21 2.71
C THR A 260 2.89 -24.18 2.99
N LYS A 261 4.04 -23.66 3.42
CA LYS A 261 5.23 -24.42 3.80
C LYS A 261 5.48 -24.44 5.32
N GLY A 262 4.79 -23.59 6.09
CA GLY A 262 5.09 -23.35 7.51
C GLY A 262 6.43 -22.69 7.77
N GLU A 263 6.94 -21.94 6.79
CA GLU A 263 8.29 -21.38 6.76
C GLU A 263 8.29 -19.89 7.11
N THR A 264 9.30 -19.45 7.87
CA THR A 264 9.52 -18.03 8.18
C THR A 264 10.90 -17.62 7.73
N CYS A 265 10.97 -16.62 6.86
CA CYS A 265 12.22 -16.05 6.36
C CYS A 265 12.36 -14.58 6.81
N PHE A 266 13.57 -14.17 7.14
CA PHE A 266 13.94 -12.80 7.45
C PHE A 266 14.96 -12.29 6.45
N SER A 267 14.78 -11.08 5.95
CA SER A 267 15.80 -10.44 5.13
C SER A 267 17.01 -10.01 5.98
N LYS A 268 18.09 -9.64 5.29
CA LYS A 268 19.18 -8.85 5.90
C LYS A 268 18.63 -7.51 6.38
N THR A 269 19.27 -6.93 7.39
CA THR A 269 19.02 -5.55 7.77
C THR A 269 19.91 -4.63 6.94
N TYR A 270 19.30 -3.74 6.19
CA TYR A 270 19.96 -2.73 5.38
C TYR A 270 20.06 -1.43 6.15
N ASP A 271 21.25 -0.85 6.27
CA ASP A 271 21.44 0.51 6.79
C ASP A 271 21.28 1.50 5.63
N ILE A 272 20.18 2.23 5.63
CA ILE A 272 19.77 3.09 4.52
C ILE A 272 19.86 4.57 4.86
N GLN A 273 20.44 5.34 3.94
CA GLN A 273 20.33 6.80 3.94
C GLN A 273 19.06 7.19 3.18
N VAL A 274 18.06 7.68 3.91
CA VAL A 274 16.76 8.02 3.33
C VAL A 274 16.86 9.29 2.49
N VAL A 275 16.56 9.19 1.20
CA VAL A 275 16.46 10.33 0.27
C VAL A 275 15.02 10.86 0.24
N ASP A 276 14.04 9.97 0.10
CA ASP A 276 12.62 10.26 0.24
C ASP A 276 11.97 9.10 1.03
N ARG A 277 11.21 9.47 2.06
CA ARG A 277 10.60 8.46 2.94
C ARG A 277 9.28 7.92 2.39
N VAL A 278 8.62 8.72 1.56
CA VAL A 278 7.28 8.38 1.03
C VAL A 278 7.42 7.29 -0.03
N GLY A 279 6.63 6.23 0.12
CA GLY A 279 6.62 5.11 -0.83
C GLY A 279 7.55 3.94 -0.48
N GLY A 280 8.27 3.97 0.66
CA GLY A 280 9.12 2.85 1.08
C GLY A 280 8.35 1.54 1.29
N GLY A 281 7.18 1.60 1.92
CA GLY A 281 6.26 0.45 2.06
C GLY A 281 5.72 -0.02 0.71
N ASP A 282 5.36 0.93 -0.16
CA ASP A 282 4.83 0.62 -1.50
C ASP A 282 5.89 -0.09 -2.36
N SER A 283 7.18 0.36 -2.27
CA SER A 283 8.30 -0.29 -2.96
C SER A 283 8.52 -1.71 -2.45
N PHE A 284 8.52 -1.91 -1.13
CA PHE A 284 8.58 -3.23 -0.52
C PHE A 284 7.44 -4.13 -1.01
N THR A 285 6.22 -3.64 -0.99
CA THR A 285 5.03 -4.38 -1.46
C THR A 285 5.15 -4.76 -2.93
N ALA A 286 5.60 -3.83 -3.78
CA ALA A 286 5.82 -4.10 -5.20
C ALA A 286 6.92 -5.17 -5.42
N GLY A 287 8.05 -5.07 -4.71
CA GLY A 287 9.12 -6.06 -4.75
C GLY A 287 8.64 -7.44 -4.33
N LEU A 288 7.84 -7.51 -3.26
CA LEU A 288 7.26 -8.77 -2.78
C LEU A 288 6.28 -9.38 -3.80
N ILE A 289 5.36 -8.57 -4.35
CA ILE A 289 4.42 -9.02 -5.38
C ILE A 289 5.20 -9.55 -6.59
N TYR A 290 6.21 -8.80 -7.07
CA TYR A 290 7.06 -9.22 -8.17
C TYR A 290 7.72 -10.57 -7.88
N ALA A 291 8.35 -10.71 -6.73
CA ALA A 291 9.07 -11.93 -6.36
C ALA A 291 8.15 -13.15 -6.27
N LEU A 292 7.03 -13.03 -5.53
CA LEU A 292 6.07 -14.12 -5.36
C LEU A 292 5.38 -14.49 -6.69
N SER A 293 5.03 -13.48 -7.50
CA SER A 293 4.38 -13.70 -8.80
C SER A 293 5.28 -14.37 -9.84
N ASN A 294 6.61 -14.29 -9.66
CA ASN A 294 7.60 -14.96 -10.50
C ASN A 294 8.14 -16.26 -9.86
N GLY A 295 7.55 -16.72 -8.75
CA GLY A 295 7.90 -17.99 -8.12
C GLY A 295 9.29 -18.02 -7.47
N LEU A 296 9.80 -16.88 -7.03
CA LEU A 296 11.07 -16.84 -6.31
C LEU A 296 10.95 -17.51 -4.94
N GLU A 297 12.01 -18.18 -4.50
CA GLU A 297 12.07 -18.79 -3.16
C GLU A 297 11.90 -17.72 -2.06
N ASN A 298 11.27 -18.08 -0.94
CA ASN A 298 10.87 -17.17 0.13
C ASN A 298 12.01 -16.29 0.65
N GLU A 299 13.21 -16.85 0.84
CA GLU A 299 14.37 -16.09 1.29
C GLU A 299 14.79 -15.04 0.26
N TYR A 300 14.75 -15.40 -1.03
CA TYR A 300 15.06 -14.48 -2.11
C TYR A 300 13.98 -13.40 -2.23
N ALA A 301 12.72 -13.79 -2.13
CA ALA A 301 11.58 -12.88 -2.22
C ALA A 301 11.65 -11.77 -1.17
N ILE A 302 11.91 -12.13 0.10
CA ILE A 302 11.97 -11.14 1.19
C ILE A 302 13.25 -10.27 1.15
N ASN A 303 14.36 -10.76 0.58
CA ASN A 303 15.56 -9.96 0.40
C ASN A 303 15.47 -9.04 -0.83
N PHE A 304 14.65 -9.39 -1.82
CA PHE A 304 14.40 -8.57 -3.00
C PHE A 304 13.41 -7.44 -2.67
N ALA A 305 12.38 -7.73 -1.86
CA ALA A 305 11.37 -6.77 -1.42
C ALA A 305 11.98 -5.66 -0.54
#